data_0b5b512c6264b7774ebbecfee7ad287b
#
_entry.id   0b5b512c6264b7774ebbecfee7ad287b
#
_cell.length_a   1.000
_cell.length_b   1.000
_cell.length_c   1.000
_cell.angle_alpha   90.00
_cell.angle_beta   90.00
_cell.angle_gamma   90.00
#
_symmetry.space_group_name_H-M   'P 1'
#
loop_
_entity.id
_entity.type
_entity.pdbx_description
1 polymer ?
#
loop_
_entity_poly.entity_id
_entity_poly.type
_entity_poly.pdbx_seq_one_letter_code
_entity_poly.pdbx_strand_id
1 'polypeptide(L)'
;LGGKAAFLGKAGDDMHGHFLKDTLMSCNIDCTGFSLSKDYFTTLAFVDVKTNGEREFSFARNHGADKMLAVEEIPEDIITQSKILHIGSISLTDEPCRSATVYAVNTARQNGVIVSYDPNFRASLWKDKNEAINTMKSMIQYADLMKISEEETELLTGKADYTEAADILIGQGVKIVAVTLGKKGAFVRTEKGGILVKGFTNSAVDATGAGDAFWGGFLYKLAESGKKLCELTPEEVSEFADFGNASASVCVENYGAIPAMPTLEQVLKKQKEERQK
;
A
#
# COMPACT_ATOMS: atom_id res chain seq x y z
N LEU A 1 11.68 -8.47 -4.12
CA LEU A 1 12.07 -7.85 -5.40
C LEU A 1 13.50 -7.31 -5.39
N GLY A 2 14.15 -7.20 -4.23
CA GLY A 2 15.53 -6.69 -4.08
C GLY A 2 15.65 -5.19 -3.82
N GLY A 3 14.55 -4.47 -3.67
CA GLY A 3 14.55 -3.08 -3.23
C GLY A 3 14.94 -2.94 -1.75
N LYS A 4 15.47 -1.77 -1.38
CA LYS A 4 15.70 -1.43 0.03
C LYS A 4 14.42 -0.87 0.62
N ALA A 5 13.97 -1.44 1.73
CA ALA A 5 12.76 -1.00 2.43
C ALA A 5 13.02 -0.83 3.93
N ALA A 6 12.36 0.13 4.54
CA ALA A 6 12.31 0.32 5.99
C ALA A 6 10.85 0.34 6.45
N PHE A 7 10.60 -0.09 7.67
CA PHE A 7 9.28 -0.10 8.27
C PHE A 7 9.22 0.84 9.48
N LEU A 8 8.25 1.76 9.46
CA LEU A 8 7.93 2.63 10.58
C LEU A 8 6.62 2.14 11.21
N GLY A 9 6.66 1.77 12.49
CA GLY A 9 5.48 1.27 13.16
C GLY A 9 5.74 0.80 14.58
N LYS A 10 4.68 0.30 15.23
CA LYS A 10 4.74 -0.11 16.62
C LYS A 10 3.93 -1.39 16.85
N ALA A 11 4.48 -2.31 17.61
CA ALA A 11 3.80 -3.51 18.09
C ALA A 11 4.00 -3.64 19.61
N GLY A 12 3.34 -4.62 20.22
CA GLY A 12 3.58 -4.96 21.62
C GLY A 12 4.94 -5.61 21.85
N ASP A 13 5.52 -5.42 23.03
CA ASP A 13 6.65 -6.21 23.50
C ASP A 13 6.16 -7.59 23.96
N ASP A 14 5.60 -8.35 23.03
CA ASP A 14 4.99 -9.65 23.21
C ASP A 14 5.44 -10.62 22.11
N MET A 15 5.03 -11.89 22.22
CA MET A 15 5.43 -12.93 21.27
C MET A 15 5.06 -12.60 19.81
N HIS A 16 3.95 -11.89 19.60
CA HIS A 16 3.48 -11.52 18.25
C HIS A 16 4.27 -10.35 17.70
N GLY A 17 4.58 -9.34 18.52
CA GLY A 17 5.41 -8.19 18.13
C GLY A 17 6.83 -8.61 17.75
N HIS A 18 7.44 -9.51 18.55
CA HIS A 18 8.74 -10.09 18.22
C HIS A 18 8.67 -10.90 16.92
N PHE A 19 7.65 -11.76 16.76
CA PHE A 19 7.45 -12.53 15.53
C PHE A 19 7.32 -11.63 14.30
N LEU A 20 6.58 -10.53 14.38
CA LEU A 20 6.46 -9.56 13.28
C LEU A 20 7.80 -8.92 12.95
N LYS A 21 8.54 -8.47 13.97
CA LYS A 21 9.87 -7.85 13.80
C LYS A 21 10.84 -8.81 13.14
N ASP A 22 10.92 -10.05 13.64
CA ASP A 22 11.81 -11.09 13.09
C ASP A 22 11.44 -11.43 11.64
N THR A 23 10.13 -11.47 11.34
CA THR A 23 9.64 -11.71 9.98
C THR A 23 10.09 -10.59 9.03
N LEU A 24 9.93 -9.33 9.41
CA LEU A 24 10.39 -8.19 8.60
C LEU A 24 11.92 -8.21 8.40
N MET A 25 12.67 -8.48 9.47
CA MET A 25 14.13 -8.60 9.39
C MET A 25 14.59 -9.75 8.49
N SER A 26 13.88 -10.89 8.52
CA SER A 26 14.16 -12.02 7.63
C SER A 26 13.92 -11.70 6.14
N CYS A 27 13.07 -10.70 5.88
CA CYS A 27 12.83 -10.16 4.54
C CYS A 27 13.79 -9.01 4.17
N ASN A 28 14.86 -8.77 4.95
CA ASN A 28 15.82 -7.68 4.78
C ASN A 28 15.18 -6.28 4.82
N ILE A 29 14.12 -6.11 5.61
CA ILE A 29 13.50 -4.81 5.86
C ILE A 29 14.19 -4.16 7.07
N ASP A 30 14.59 -2.90 6.93
CA ASP A 30 15.14 -2.12 8.04
C ASP A 30 14.04 -1.87 9.08
N CYS A 31 14.23 -2.37 10.29
CA CYS A 31 13.33 -2.26 11.43
C CYS A 31 13.79 -1.22 12.47
N THR A 32 14.69 -0.29 12.10
CA THR A 32 15.13 0.78 13.01
C THR A 32 13.98 1.64 13.49
N GLY A 33 12.95 1.85 12.64
CA GLY A 33 11.71 2.55 12.98
C GLY A 33 10.60 1.65 13.54
N PHE A 34 10.89 0.40 13.90
CA PHE A 34 9.92 -0.52 14.48
C PHE A 34 10.08 -0.56 16.00
N SER A 35 9.16 0.09 16.72
CA SER A 35 9.16 0.12 18.19
C SER A 35 8.35 -1.02 18.80
N LEU A 36 8.76 -1.47 19.98
CA LEU A 36 8.03 -2.43 20.81
C LEU A 36 7.55 -1.74 22.09
N SER A 37 6.24 -1.85 22.38
CA SER A 37 5.61 -1.24 23.56
C SER A 37 5.43 -2.26 24.66
N LYS A 38 5.80 -1.89 25.91
CA LYS A 38 5.52 -2.70 27.11
C LYS A 38 4.11 -2.49 27.65
N ASP A 39 3.45 -1.38 27.24
CA ASP A 39 2.17 -0.95 27.79
C ASP A 39 0.97 -1.36 26.91
N TYR A 40 1.22 -1.70 25.64
CA TYR A 40 0.19 -2.03 24.66
C TYR A 40 0.50 -3.33 23.95
N PHE A 41 -0.53 -4.10 23.60
CA PHE A 41 -0.41 -5.39 22.93
C PHE A 41 -0.32 -5.25 21.42
N THR A 42 0.28 -6.26 20.77
CA THR A 42 0.21 -6.38 19.31
C THR A 42 -1.24 -6.60 18.89
N THR A 43 -1.72 -5.81 17.93
CA THR A 43 -3.04 -6.00 17.32
C THR A 43 -3.11 -7.36 16.63
N LEU A 44 -4.19 -8.10 16.87
CA LEU A 44 -4.45 -9.38 16.22
C LEU A 44 -5.61 -9.25 15.24
N ALA A 45 -5.43 -9.80 14.05
CA ALA A 45 -6.46 -9.97 13.05
C ALA A 45 -6.85 -11.45 12.97
N PHE A 46 -8.12 -11.74 13.20
CA PHE A 46 -8.68 -13.08 13.01
C PHE A 46 -9.39 -13.13 11.67
N VAL A 47 -9.10 -14.14 10.88
CA VAL A 47 -9.69 -14.33 9.55
C VAL A 47 -10.56 -15.57 9.61
N ASP A 48 -11.87 -15.39 9.44
CA ASP A 48 -12.80 -16.48 9.22
C ASP A 48 -13.00 -16.68 7.72
N VAL A 49 -12.75 -17.92 7.25
CA VAL A 49 -12.91 -18.29 5.84
C VAL A 49 -14.20 -19.09 5.72
N LYS A 50 -15.23 -18.46 5.16
CA LYS A 50 -16.54 -19.10 4.95
C LYS A 50 -16.47 -20.20 3.89
N THR A 51 -17.44 -21.11 3.91
CA THR A 51 -17.52 -22.25 2.97
C THR A 51 -17.65 -21.82 1.49
N ASN A 52 -18.10 -20.59 1.24
CA ASN A 52 -18.19 -20.01 -0.10
C ASN A 52 -16.90 -19.29 -0.53
N GLY A 53 -15.83 -19.32 0.31
CA GLY A 53 -14.55 -18.64 0.05
C GLY A 53 -14.50 -17.19 0.46
N GLU A 54 -15.61 -16.61 0.94
CA GLU A 54 -15.61 -15.27 1.51
C GLU A 54 -14.85 -15.23 2.83
N ARG A 55 -14.25 -14.07 3.12
CA ARG A 55 -13.49 -13.84 4.34
C ARG A 55 -14.14 -12.76 5.18
N GLU A 56 -14.21 -13.03 6.46
CA GLU A 56 -14.61 -12.08 7.48
C GLU A 56 -13.44 -11.79 8.41
N PHE A 57 -13.16 -10.52 8.63
CA PHE A 57 -12.06 -10.08 9.50
C PHE A 57 -12.62 -9.57 10.82
N SER A 58 -12.03 -10.05 11.92
CA SER A 58 -12.26 -9.52 13.26
C SER A 58 -10.94 -9.08 13.86
N PHE A 59 -10.94 -7.90 14.50
CA PHE A 59 -9.71 -7.30 15.02
C PHE A 59 -9.77 -7.13 16.54
N ALA A 60 -8.78 -7.67 17.24
CA ALA A 60 -8.51 -7.35 18.63
C ALA A 60 -7.52 -6.17 18.68
N ARG A 61 -8.06 -4.92 18.59
CA ARG A 61 -7.27 -3.69 18.44
C ARG A 61 -7.52 -2.65 19.54
N ASN A 62 -8.39 -2.93 20.53
CA ASN A 62 -8.78 -1.91 21.51
C ASN A 62 -7.61 -1.29 22.29
N HIS A 63 -6.56 -2.05 22.59
CA HIS A 63 -5.31 -1.58 23.20
C HIS A 63 -4.13 -1.93 22.29
N GLY A 64 -4.31 -1.80 20.98
CA GLY A 64 -3.30 -2.12 19.99
C GLY A 64 -2.15 -1.12 20.00
N ALA A 65 -0.93 -1.62 20.08
CA ALA A 65 0.29 -0.81 20.07
C ALA A 65 0.46 -0.02 18.75
N ASP A 66 -0.07 -0.54 17.65
CA ASP A 66 -0.04 0.12 16.34
C ASP A 66 -0.71 1.50 16.32
N LYS A 67 -1.68 1.75 17.20
CA LYS A 67 -2.32 3.06 17.36
C LYS A 67 -1.49 4.05 18.18
N MET A 68 -0.50 3.55 18.91
CA MET A 68 0.25 4.29 19.92
C MET A 68 1.64 4.72 19.42
N LEU A 69 1.89 4.70 18.11
CA LEU A 69 3.09 5.28 17.54
C LEU A 69 3.02 6.81 17.69
N ALA A 70 3.99 7.38 18.41
CA ALA A 70 4.06 8.81 18.67
C ALA A 70 5.05 9.52 17.73
N VAL A 71 4.92 10.84 17.60
CA VAL A 71 5.79 11.66 16.75
C VAL A 71 7.27 11.50 17.12
N GLU A 72 7.55 11.44 18.42
CA GLU A 72 8.90 11.33 18.96
C GLU A 72 9.59 10.00 18.63
N GLU A 73 8.80 9.01 18.19
CA GLU A 73 9.31 7.69 17.80
C GLU A 73 9.59 7.59 16.28
N ILE A 74 9.35 8.67 15.53
CA ILE A 74 9.60 8.69 14.08
C ILE A 74 11.06 9.07 13.81
N PRO A 75 11.90 8.15 13.29
CA PRO A 75 13.27 8.48 12.90
C PRO A 75 13.26 9.24 11.56
N GLU A 76 13.43 10.57 11.63
CA GLU A 76 13.38 11.46 10.46
C GLU A 76 14.39 11.09 9.38
N ASP A 77 15.58 10.62 9.79
CA ASP A 77 16.65 10.26 8.88
C ASP A 77 16.26 9.11 7.93
N ILE A 78 15.47 8.15 8.40
CA ILE A 78 14.93 7.09 7.54
C ILE A 78 14.01 7.69 6.46
N ILE A 79 13.18 8.67 6.82
CA ILE A 79 12.29 9.33 5.87
C ILE A 79 13.09 10.16 4.88
N THR A 80 13.97 11.02 5.37
CA THR A 80 14.72 11.97 4.53
C THR A 80 15.69 11.31 3.56
N GLN A 81 16.17 10.10 3.88
CA GLN A 81 17.03 9.28 3.01
C GLN A 81 16.24 8.37 2.05
N SER A 82 14.92 8.31 2.20
CA SER A 82 14.08 7.48 1.35
C SER A 82 13.74 8.18 0.03
N LYS A 83 13.50 7.39 -1.03
CA LYS A 83 12.94 7.89 -2.29
C LYS A 83 11.43 8.08 -2.19
N ILE A 84 10.76 7.18 -1.44
CA ILE A 84 9.31 7.10 -1.35
C ILE A 84 8.93 6.81 0.10
N LEU A 85 8.01 7.59 0.65
CA LEU A 85 7.28 7.26 1.88
C LEU A 85 5.90 6.71 1.47
N HIS A 86 5.59 5.48 1.87
CA HIS A 86 4.28 4.88 1.65
C HIS A 86 3.45 4.88 2.92
N ILE A 87 2.19 5.30 2.82
CA ILE A 87 1.23 5.31 3.92
C ILE A 87 -0.10 4.67 3.53
N GLY A 88 -0.81 4.16 4.53
CA GLY A 88 -2.20 3.71 4.43
C GLY A 88 -3.12 4.52 5.33
N SER A 89 -4.44 4.18 5.35
CA SER A 89 -5.39 4.89 6.20
C SER A 89 -5.52 4.31 7.61
N ILE A 90 -5.05 3.09 7.85
CA ILE A 90 -5.19 2.44 9.17
C ILE A 90 -4.43 3.18 10.27
N SER A 91 -3.28 3.77 9.94
CA SER A 91 -2.51 4.61 10.86
C SER A 91 -3.17 5.95 11.19
N LEU A 92 -4.27 6.29 10.51
CA LEU A 92 -5.02 7.53 10.70
C LEU A 92 -6.28 7.35 11.57
N THR A 93 -6.56 6.14 12.04
CA THR A 93 -7.79 5.84 12.80
C THR A 93 -7.84 6.46 14.19
N ASP A 94 -6.70 6.57 14.85
CA ASP A 94 -6.59 6.99 16.25
C ASP A 94 -5.34 7.84 16.51
N GLU A 95 -5.38 8.66 17.55
CA GLU A 95 -4.20 9.33 18.10
C GLU A 95 -3.43 8.38 19.04
N PRO A 96 -2.11 8.54 19.19
CA PRO A 96 -1.22 9.52 18.55
C PRO A 96 -0.74 9.13 17.14
N CYS A 97 -1.04 7.92 16.64
CA CYS A 97 -0.54 7.41 15.38
C CYS A 97 -0.95 8.28 14.16
N ARG A 98 -2.14 8.89 14.21
CA ARG A 98 -2.58 9.85 13.18
C ARG A 98 -1.62 11.03 13.10
N SER A 99 -1.31 11.66 14.24
CA SER A 99 -0.36 12.76 14.30
C SER A 99 1.03 12.37 13.85
N ALA A 100 1.51 11.18 14.23
CA ALA A 100 2.80 10.64 13.79
C ALA A 100 2.83 10.42 12.27
N THR A 101 1.75 9.90 11.67
CA THR A 101 1.63 9.71 10.23
C THR A 101 1.65 11.04 9.48
N VAL A 102 0.89 12.03 9.95
CA VAL A 102 0.88 13.39 9.34
C VAL A 102 2.24 14.05 9.46
N TYR A 103 2.92 13.88 10.59
CA TYR A 103 4.29 14.37 10.78
C TYR A 103 5.26 13.73 9.77
N ALA A 104 5.24 12.39 9.64
CA ALA A 104 6.08 11.69 8.68
C ALA A 104 5.84 12.17 7.23
N VAL A 105 4.58 12.37 6.85
CA VAL A 105 4.22 12.88 5.52
C VAL A 105 4.73 14.30 5.30
N ASN A 106 4.60 15.19 6.29
CA ASN A 106 5.12 16.55 6.18
C ASN A 106 6.65 16.57 6.09
N THR A 107 7.34 15.73 6.88
CA THR A 107 8.80 15.56 6.80
C THR A 107 9.22 15.08 5.41
N ALA A 108 8.53 14.09 4.85
CA ALA A 108 8.79 13.58 3.49
C ALA A 108 8.68 14.71 2.45
N ARG A 109 7.58 15.45 2.46
CA ARG A 109 7.32 16.54 1.50
C ARG A 109 8.33 17.67 1.58
N GLN A 110 8.69 18.09 2.81
CA GLN A 110 9.69 19.14 3.03
C GLN A 110 11.08 18.76 2.50
N ASN A 111 11.37 17.47 2.42
CA ASN A 111 12.64 16.93 1.94
C ASN A 111 12.59 16.37 0.51
N GLY A 112 11.49 16.58 -0.23
CA GLY A 112 11.36 16.14 -1.61
C GLY A 112 11.22 14.62 -1.79
N VAL A 113 10.84 13.92 -0.72
CA VAL A 113 10.53 12.49 -0.75
C VAL A 113 9.11 12.31 -1.32
N ILE A 114 8.95 11.40 -2.26
CA ILE A 114 7.67 11.10 -2.90
C ILE A 114 6.72 10.48 -1.86
N VAL A 115 5.52 11.01 -1.74
CA VAL A 115 4.47 10.44 -0.87
C VAL A 115 3.56 9.53 -1.69
N SER A 116 3.54 8.26 -1.34
CA SER A 116 2.66 7.23 -1.89
C SER A 116 1.54 6.90 -0.90
N TYR A 117 0.30 6.90 -1.36
CA TYR A 117 -0.86 6.66 -0.53
C TYR A 117 -1.76 5.55 -1.09
N ASP A 118 -2.02 4.53 -0.27
CA ASP A 118 -3.07 3.53 -0.48
C ASP A 118 -4.06 3.63 0.69
N PRO A 119 -5.26 4.18 0.51
CA PRO A 119 -6.26 4.27 1.57
C PRO A 119 -6.53 2.93 2.23
N ASN A 120 -6.63 1.88 1.45
CA ASN A 120 -6.81 0.50 1.88
C ASN A 120 -7.91 0.39 2.95
N PHE A 121 -9.08 0.90 2.62
CA PHE A 121 -10.20 1.08 3.53
C PHE A 121 -10.66 -0.21 4.18
N ARG A 122 -10.79 -0.21 5.49
CA ARG A 122 -11.32 -1.32 6.29
C ARG A 122 -12.39 -0.78 7.23
N ALA A 123 -13.66 -0.89 6.84
CA ALA A 123 -14.79 -0.32 7.58
C ALA A 123 -14.82 -0.72 9.06
N SER A 124 -14.44 -1.98 9.38
CA SER A 124 -14.43 -2.51 10.73
C SER A 124 -13.40 -1.89 11.68
N LEU A 125 -12.42 -1.14 11.14
CA LEU A 125 -11.38 -0.47 11.94
C LEU A 125 -11.70 1.00 12.25
N TRP A 126 -12.77 1.53 11.67
CA TRP A 126 -13.20 2.91 11.88
C TRP A 126 -14.44 2.96 12.77
N LYS A 127 -14.52 3.97 13.62
CA LYS A 127 -15.68 4.19 14.50
C LYS A 127 -16.92 4.68 13.74
N ASP A 128 -16.67 5.47 12.69
CA ASP A 128 -17.69 6.05 11.84
C ASP A 128 -17.22 6.09 10.38
N LYS A 129 -18.13 5.74 9.44
CA LYS A 129 -17.81 5.71 8.02
C LYS A 129 -17.52 7.10 7.43
N ASN A 130 -18.22 8.13 7.91
CA ASN A 130 -18.02 9.49 7.39
C ASN A 130 -16.69 10.06 7.91
N GLU A 131 -16.34 9.77 9.18
CA GLU A 131 -15.01 10.10 9.72
C GLU A 131 -13.92 9.44 8.87
N ALA A 132 -14.06 8.17 8.55
CA ALA A 132 -13.12 7.44 7.70
C ALA A 132 -12.95 8.12 6.34
N ILE A 133 -14.06 8.39 5.63
CA ILE A 133 -14.04 9.00 4.30
C ILE A 133 -13.39 10.41 4.36
N ASN A 134 -13.77 11.23 5.34
CA ASN A 134 -13.23 12.58 5.49
C ASN A 134 -11.72 12.55 5.79
N THR A 135 -11.30 11.64 6.68
CA THR A 135 -9.88 11.48 7.02
C THR A 135 -9.09 10.97 5.81
N MET A 136 -9.59 9.97 5.09
CA MET A 136 -8.93 9.49 3.88
C MET A 136 -8.82 10.59 2.82
N LYS A 137 -9.89 11.35 2.59
CA LYS A 137 -9.88 12.47 1.64
C LYS A 137 -8.91 13.58 2.04
N SER A 138 -8.75 13.85 3.33
CA SER A 138 -7.82 14.88 3.81
C SER A 138 -6.36 14.58 3.49
N MET A 139 -6.01 13.31 3.25
CA MET A 139 -4.65 12.91 2.91
C MET A 139 -4.33 13.03 1.41
N ILE A 140 -5.34 13.12 0.54
CA ILE A 140 -5.13 13.20 -0.92
C ILE A 140 -4.24 14.39 -1.29
N GLN A 141 -4.40 15.54 -0.64
CA GLN A 141 -3.59 16.74 -0.88
C GLN A 141 -2.08 16.56 -0.63
N TYR A 142 -1.70 15.53 0.10
CA TYR A 142 -0.31 15.22 0.41
C TYR A 142 0.30 14.18 -0.52
N ALA A 143 -0.54 13.43 -1.23
CA ALA A 143 -0.12 12.30 -2.03
C ALA A 143 0.40 12.71 -3.42
N ASP A 144 1.58 12.25 -3.77
CA ASP A 144 2.09 12.33 -5.15
C ASP A 144 1.61 11.14 -5.98
N LEU A 145 1.49 9.98 -5.34
CA LEU A 145 1.05 8.72 -5.95
C LEU A 145 -0.11 8.16 -5.14
N MET A 146 -1.14 7.68 -5.82
CA MET A 146 -2.23 6.96 -5.17
C MET A 146 -2.51 5.63 -5.85
N LYS A 147 -2.70 4.60 -5.04
CA LYS A 147 -3.36 3.36 -5.46
C LYS A 147 -4.69 3.27 -4.75
N ILE A 148 -5.74 2.99 -5.50
CA ILE A 148 -7.09 2.72 -4.96
C ILE A 148 -7.66 1.46 -5.59
N SER A 149 -8.61 0.83 -4.94
CA SER A 149 -9.41 -0.26 -5.53
C SER A 149 -10.65 0.29 -6.27
N GLU A 150 -11.27 -0.53 -7.11
CA GLU A 150 -12.53 -0.18 -7.81
C GLU A 150 -13.62 0.20 -6.80
N GLU A 151 -13.66 -0.45 -5.63
CA GLU A 151 -14.65 -0.13 -4.57
C GLU A 151 -14.36 1.19 -3.85
N GLU A 152 -13.12 1.64 -3.82
CA GLU A 152 -12.74 2.90 -3.18
C GLU A 152 -12.97 4.14 -4.05
N THR A 153 -13.19 3.96 -5.36
CA THR A 153 -13.41 5.08 -6.29
C THR A 153 -14.56 5.98 -5.85
N GLU A 154 -15.73 5.40 -5.63
CA GLU A 154 -16.93 6.14 -5.24
C GLU A 154 -16.79 6.76 -3.84
N LEU A 155 -16.16 6.06 -2.89
CA LEU A 155 -15.94 6.56 -1.53
C LEU A 155 -15.10 7.84 -1.52
N LEU A 156 -14.05 7.88 -2.33
CA LEU A 156 -13.09 8.97 -2.34
C LEU A 156 -13.49 10.12 -3.25
N THR A 157 -14.14 9.83 -4.38
CA THR A 157 -14.39 10.83 -5.43
C THR A 157 -15.88 11.12 -5.68
N GLY A 158 -16.77 10.24 -5.21
CA GLY A 158 -18.20 10.28 -5.54
C GLY A 158 -18.53 9.73 -6.93
N LYS A 159 -17.54 9.08 -7.59
CA LYS A 159 -17.69 8.49 -8.93
C LYS A 159 -17.34 7.01 -8.89
N ALA A 160 -18.26 6.19 -9.42
CA ALA A 160 -18.06 4.74 -9.53
C ALA A 160 -17.19 4.38 -10.76
N ASP A 161 -17.21 5.20 -11.82
CA ASP A 161 -16.33 5.00 -12.98
C ASP A 161 -14.88 5.31 -12.59
N TYR A 162 -14.00 4.32 -12.78
CA TYR A 162 -12.61 4.41 -12.36
C TYR A 162 -11.81 5.45 -13.16
N THR A 163 -12.22 5.75 -14.40
CA THR A 163 -11.54 6.78 -15.21
C THR A 163 -11.90 8.17 -14.72
N GLU A 164 -13.19 8.44 -14.47
CA GLU A 164 -13.65 9.70 -13.88
C GLU A 164 -13.05 9.90 -12.47
N ALA A 165 -13.01 8.84 -11.66
CA ALA A 165 -12.41 8.89 -10.33
C ALA A 165 -10.92 9.24 -10.39
N ALA A 166 -10.16 8.62 -11.28
CA ALA A 166 -8.75 8.90 -11.47
C ALA A 166 -8.52 10.35 -11.96
N ASP A 167 -9.38 10.86 -12.87
CA ASP A 167 -9.31 12.24 -13.35
C ASP A 167 -9.52 13.26 -12.22
N ILE A 168 -10.47 12.98 -11.32
CA ILE A 168 -10.70 13.82 -10.14
C ILE A 168 -9.47 13.86 -9.23
N LEU A 169 -8.84 12.70 -8.95
CA LEU A 169 -7.66 12.64 -8.10
C LEU A 169 -6.45 13.36 -8.74
N ILE A 170 -6.25 13.22 -10.06
CA ILE A 170 -5.25 14.00 -10.80
C ILE A 170 -5.55 15.50 -10.68
N GLY A 171 -6.82 15.90 -10.83
CA GLY A 171 -7.26 17.29 -10.65
C GLY A 171 -7.04 17.84 -9.24
N GLN A 172 -6.94 16.99 -8.23
CA GLN A 172 -6.60 17.35 -6.84
C GLN A 172 -5.08 17.42 -6.58
N GLY A 173 -4.25 17.17 -7.60
CA GLY A 173 -2.80 17.33 -7.53
C GLY A 173 -1.99 16.04 -7.44
N VAL A 174 -2.63 14.87 -7.36
CA VAL A 174 -1.95 13.57 -7.45
C VAL A 174 -1.29 13.43 -8.83
N LYS A 175 -0.05 12.97 -8.88
CA LYS A 175 0.70 12.88 -10.15
C LYS A 175 0.47 11.57 -10.88
N ILE A 176 0.30 10.49 -10.15
CA ILE A 176 -0.01 9.16 -10.70
C ILE A 176 -1.07 8.50 -9.84
N VAL A 177 -2.14 8.05 -10.48
CA VAL A 177 -3.22 7.25 -9.86
C VAL A 177 -3.22 5.88 -10.50
N ALA A 178 -3.24 4.83 -9.68
CA ALA A 178 -3.49 3.45 -10.11
C ALA A 178 -4.79 2.96 -9.49
N VAL A 179 -5.74 2.55 -10.32
CA VAL A 179 -7.00 1.91 -9.88
C VAL A 179 -6.89 0.42 -10.16
N THR A 180 -6.88 -0.41 -9.12
CA THR A 180 -6.85 -1.87 -9.28
C THR A 180 -8.25 -2.40 -9.55
N LEU A 181 -8.39 -3.25 -10.59
CA LEU A 181 -9.64 -3.78 -11.12
C LEU A 181 -9.70 -5.30 -11.01
N GLY A 182 -9.07 -5.88 -9.98
CA GLY A 182 -8.99 -7.31 -9.76
C GLY A 182 -8.40 -8.05 -10.96
N LYS A 183 -9.10 -9.08 -11.45
CA LYS A 183 -8.64 -9.89 -12.59
C LYS A 183 -8.50 -9.12 -13.90
N LYS A 184 -9.15 -7.97 -14.03
CA LYS A 184 -9.05 -7.11 -15.23
C LYS A 184 -7.68 -6.41 -15.31
N GLY A 185 -6.94 -6.31 -14.19
CA GLY A 185 -5.66 -5.65 -14.08
C GLY A 185 -5.74 -4.30 -13.37
N ALA A 186 -5.14 -3.26 -13.93
CA ALA A 186 -5.16 -1.93 -13.32
C ALA A 186 -5.26 -0.82 -14.38
N PHE A 187 -5.98 0.24 -14.07
CA PHE A 187 -5.96 1.47 -14.83
C PHE A 187 -4.96 2.43 -14.19
N VAL A 188 -4.04 2.95 -14.97
CA VAL A 188 -3.10 3.99 -14.51
C VAL A 188 -3.38 5.30 -15.20
N ARG A 189 -3.32 6.39 -14.46
CA ARG A 189 -3.60 7.75 -14.91
C ARG A 189 -2.50 8.71 -14.48
N THR A 190 -2.03 9.53 -15.40
CA THR A 190 -1.13 10.64 -15.20
C THR A 190 -1.75 11.92 -15.77
N GLU A 191 -1.17 13.09 -15.54
CA GLU A 191 -1.61 14.33 -16.21
C GLU A 191 -1.60 14.21 -17.75
N LYS A 192 -0.71 13.36 -18.31
CA LYS A 192 -0.48 13.21 -19.77
C LYS A 192 -1.42 12.20 -20.44
N GLY A 193 -2.10 11.35 -19.68
CA GLY A 193 -3.00 10.34 -20.21
C GLY A 193 -3.23 9.17 -19.25
N GLY A 194 -4.10 8.23 -19.64
CA GLY A 194 -4.42 7.03 -18.89
C GLY A 194 -4.40 5.77 -19.74
N ILE A 195 -3.95 4.66 -19.17
CA ILE A 195 -3.82 3.36 -19.84
C ILE A 195 -4.40 2.27 -18.97
N LEU A 196 -5.25 1.42 -19.56
CA LEU A 196 -5.72 0.19 -18.93
C LEU A 196 -4.71 -0.93 -19.20
N VAL A 197 -4.08 -1.43 -18.15
CA VAL A 197 -3.09 -2.49 -18.19
C VAL A 197 -3.75 -3.80 -17.79
N LYS A 198 -3.81 -4.76 -18.71
CA LYS A 198 -4.46 -6.05 -18.51
C LYS A 198 -3.79 -6.84 -17.37
N GLY A 199 -4.60 -7.55 -16.57
CA GLY A 199 -4.13 -8.51 -15.60
C GLY A 199 -3.48 -9.73 -16.23
N PHE A 200 -2.88 -10.56 -15.40
CA PHE A 200 -2.31 -11.86 -15.77
C PHE A 200 -3.27 -12.99 -15.41
N THR A 201 -3.20 -14.07 -16.18
CA THR A 201 -3.94 -15.31 -15.87
C THR A 201 -3.31 -15.96 -14.63
N ASN A 202 -4.13 -16.36 -13.68
CA ASN A 202 -3.67 -17.03 -12.47
C ASN A 202 -4.69 -18.06 -11.95
N SER A 203 -4.21 -18.96 -11.10
CA SER A 203 -5.03 -19.89 -10.31
C SER A 203 -5.07 -19.38 -8.88
N ALA A 204 -5.92 -18.37 -8.65
CA ALA A 204 -5.98 -17.69 -7.36
C ALA A 204 -6.38 -18.68 -6.23
N VAL A 205 -5.53 -18.76 -5.22
CA VAL A 205 -5.71 -19.52 -3.99
C VAL A 205 -6.10 -18.58 -2.86
N ASP A 206 -5.39 -17.45 -2.75
CA ASP A 206 -5.56 -16.47 -1.68
C ASP A 206 -5.34 -15.05 -2.21
N ALA A 207 -6.37 -14.20 -2.14
CA ALA A 207 -6.27 -12.82 -2.58
C ALA A 207 -5.64 -11.86 -1.55
N THR A 208 -5.24 -12.38 -0.36
CA THR A 208 -4.60 -11.55 0.69
C THR A 208 -3.26 -11.02 0.19
N GLY A 209 -3.07 -9.70 0.31
CA GLY A 209 -1.83 -9.05 -0.12
C GLY A 209 -1.71 -8.80 -1.62
N ALA A 210 -2.72 -9.14 -2.44
CA ALA A 210 -2.66 -8.91 -3.89
C ALA A 210 -2.47 -7.42 -4.23
N GLY A 211 -3.23 -6.55 -3.57
CA GLY A 211 -3.09 -5.09 -3.71
C GLY A 211 -1.72 -4.58 -3.27
N ASP A 212 -1.21 -5.12 -2.17
CA ASP A 212 0.11 -4.77 -1.64
C ASP A 212 1.24 -5.25 -2.57
N ALA A 213 1.11 -6.47 -3.13
CA ALA A 213 2.05 -7.01 -4.12
C ALA A 213 2.04 -6.19 -5.41
N PHE A 214 0.86 -5.78 -5.91
CA PHE A 214 0.73 -4.89 -7.05
C PHE A 214 1.47 -3.58 -6.79
N TRP A 215 1.14 -2.93 -5.68
CA TRP A 215 1.70 -1.62 -5.40
C TRP A 215 3.18 -1.67 -5.06
N GLY A 216 3.62 -2.67 -4.31
CA GLY A 216 5.05 -2.93 -4.05
C GLY A 216 5.85 -3.14 -5.34
N GLY A 217 5.31 -3.88 -6.31
CA GLY A 217 5.91 -4.06 -7.63
C GLY A 217 5.98 -2.76 -8.43
N PHE A 218 4.89 -1.98 -8.43
CA PHE A 218 4.82 -0.67 -9.07
C PHE A 218 5.87 0.30 -8.49
N LEU A 219 5.90 0.45 -7.16
CA LEU A 219 6.84 1.34 -6.46
C LEU A 219 8.31 0.89 -6.65
N TYR A 220 8.56 -0.41 -6.71
CA TYR A 220 9.88 -0.94 -7.03
C TYR A 220 10.36 -0.46 -8.40
N LYS A 221 9.54 -0.60 -9.45
CA LYS A 221 9.88 -0.16 -10.80
C LYS A 221 10.05 1.35 -10.89
N LEU A 222 9.20 2.11 -10.21
CA LEU A 222 9.35 3.55 -10.12
C LEU A 222 10.68 3.95 -9.47
N ALA A 223 11.02 3.36 -8.32
CA ALA A 223 12.26 3.63 -7.62
C ALA A 223 13.52 3.22 -8.42
N GLU A 224 13.41 2.11 -9.18
CA GLU A 224 14.47 1.62 -10.08
C GLU A 224 14.70 2.57 -11.27
N SER A 225 13.64 3.18 -11.82
CA SER A 225 13.72 4.08 -12.96
C SER A 225 14.61 5.30 -12.73
N GLY A 226 14.71 5.76 -11.47
CA GLY A 226 15.45 6.97 -11.10
C GLY A 226 14.89 8.28 -11.70
N LYS A 227 13.75 8.21 -12.39
CA LYS A 227 13.11 9.37 -13.04
C LYS A 227 12.29 10.19 -12.05
N LYS A 228 12.17 11.49 -12.32
CA LYS A 228 11.19 12.35 -11.65
C LYS A 228 9.78 12.06 -12.17
N LEU A 229 8.75 12.22 -11.34
CA LEU A 229 7.37 11.93 -11.73
C LEU A 229 6.90 12.73 -12.95
N CYS A 230 7.33 13.99 -13.08
CA CYS A 230 6.98 14.84 -14.23
C CYS A 230 7.63 14.41 -15.57
N GLU A 231 8.69 13.60 -15.51
CA GLU A 231 9.38 13.09 -16.70
C GLU A 231 8.71 11.83 -17.27
N LEU A 232 7.95 11.11 -16.43
CA LEU A 232 7.31 9.86 -16.81
C LEU A 232 6.23 10.07 -17.89
N THR A 233 6.17 9.12 -18.81
CA THR A 233 5.08 9.01 -19.79
C THR A 233 4.02 8.03 -19.32
N PRO A 234 2.78 8.08 -19.85
CA PRO A 234 1.76 7.08 -19.54
C PRO A 234 2.21 5.65 -19.86
N GLU A 235 3.00 5.47 -20.92
CA GLU A 235 3.53 4.18 -21.34
C GLU A 235 4.49 3.61 -20.30
N GLU A 236 5.43 4.40 -19.82
CA GLU A 236 6.36 3.98 -18.75
C GLU A 236 5.63 3.64 -17.46
N VAL A 237 4.61 4.44 -17.08
CA VAL A 237 3.78 4.15 -15.92
C VAL A 237 2.97 2.87 -16.12
N SER A 238 2.54 2.58 -17.36
CA SER A 238 1.87 1.32 -17.69
C SER A 238 2.79 0.11 -17.58
N GLU A 239 4.08 0.25 -17.88
CA GLU A 239 5.08 -0.82 -17.67
C GLU A 239 5.27 -1.11 -16.17
N PHE A 240 5.24 -0.08 -15.32
CA PHE A 240 5.29 -0.27 -13.86
C PHE A 240 4.04 -1.01 -13.35
N ALA A 241 2.87 -0.66 -13.90
CA ALA A 241 1.62 -1.34 -13.56
C ALA A 241 1.58 -2.79 -14.09
N ASP A 242 2.16 -3.06 -15.27
CA ASP A 242 2.28 -4.43 -15.78
C ASP A 242 3.13 -5.31 -14.86
N PHE A 243 4.25 -4.77 -14.38
CA PHE A 243 5.08 -5.45 -13.37
C PHE A 243 4.34 -5.62 -12.03
N GLY A 244 3.56 -4.63 -11.61
CA GLY A 244 2.67 -4.73 -10.45
C GLY A 244 1.61 -5.81 -10.61
N ASN A 245 0.93 -5.87 -11.76
CA ASN A 245 -0.05 -6.91 -12.09
C ASN A 245 0.57 -8.32 -12.08
N ALA A 246 1.79 -8.47 -12.61
CA ALA A 246 2.52 -9.74 -12.57
C ALA A 246 2.86 -10.13 -11.11
N SER A 247 3.30 -9.17 -10.30
CA SER A 247 3.57 -9.39 -8.86
C SER A 247 2.33 -9.84 -8.11
N ALA A 248 1.20 -9.18 -8.32
CA ALA A 248 -0.08 -9.56 -7.74
C ALA A 248 -0.53 -10.96 -8.19
N SER A 249 -0.34 -11.26 -9.48
CA SER A 249 -0.72 -12.56 -10.05
C SER A 249 0.06 -13.72 -9.43
N VAL A 250 1.34 -13.56 -9.15
CA VAL A 250 2.15 -14.59 -8.46
C VAL A 250 1.76 -14.68 -6.98
N CYS A 251 1.51 -13.54 -6.33
CA CYS A 251 1.10 -13.49 -4.92
C CYS A 251 -0.17 -14.32 -4.68
N VAL A 252 -1.21 -14.12 -5.48
CA VAL A 252 -2.51 -14.79 -5.27
C VAL A 252 -2.49 -16.30 -5.51
N GLU A 253 -1.45 -16.85 -6.12
CA GLU A 253 -1.25 -18.29 -6.31
C GLU A 253 -0.75 -19.00 -5.04
N ASN A 254 -0.47 -18.25 -3.96
CA ASN A 254 0.05 -18.76 -2.70
C ASN A 254 -0.80 -18.29 -1.51
N TYR A 255 -0.73 -18.97 -0.37
CA TYR A 255 -1.43 -18.57 0.86
C TYR A 255 -0.67 -17.50 1.62
N GLY A 256 -1.42 -16.56 2.19
CA GLY A 256 -0.93 -15.48 3.06
C GLY A 256 -0.46 -14.25 2.28
N ALA A 257 -0.02 -13.23 3.02
CA ALA A 257 0.49 -11.98 2.44
C ALA A 257 2.03 -12.01 2.31
N ILE A 258 2.77 -11.80 3.41
CA ILE A 258 4.24 -11.75 3.37
C ILE A 258 4.85 -13.04 2.79
N PRO A 259 4.42 -14.25 3.18
CA PRO A 259 4.97 -15.49 2.62
C PRO A 259 4.69 -15.68 1.12
N ALA A 260 3.63 -15.04 0.61
CA ALA A 260 3.21 -15.12 -0.79
C ALA A 260 3.86 -14.08 -1.70
N MET A 261 4.60 -13.10 -1.14
CA MET A 261 5.25 -12.06 -1.93
C MET A 261 6.28 -12.65 -2.88
N PRO A 262 6.22 -12.30 -4.20
CA PRO A 262 7.06 -12.90 -5.20
C PRO A 262 8.51 -12.40 -5.15
N THR A 263 9.43 -13.22 -5.61
CA THR A 263 10.77 -12.79 -5.96
C THR A 263 10.79 -12.08 -7.32
N LEU A 264 11.84 -11.29 -7.58
CA LEU A 264 12.03 -10.65 -8.88
C LEU A 264 12.02 -11.66 -10.05
N GLU A 265 12.69 -12.81 -9.86
CA GLU A 265 12.74 -13.88 -10.87
C GLU A 265 11.34 -14.42 -11.21
N GLN A 266 10.51 -14.66 -10.19
CA GLN A 266 9.14 -15.15 -10.40
C GLN A 266 8.29 -14.14 -11.18
N VAL A 267 8.40 -12.84 -10.87
CA VAL A 267 7.66 -11.79 -11.58
C VAL A 267 8.10 -11.69 -13.03
N LEU A 268 9.42 -11.65 -13.30
CA LEU A 268 9.96 -11.58 -14.65
C LEU A 268 9.59 -12.83 -15.48
N LYS A 269 9.59 -14.01 -14.87
CA LYS A 269 9.13 -15.24 -15.50
C LYS A 269 7.67 -15.13 -15.91
N LYS A 270 6.79 -14.68 -14.99
CA LYS A 270 5.35 -14.48 -15.24
C LYS A 270 5.11 -13.54 -16.42
N GLN A 271 5.78 -12.40 -16.45
CA GLN A 271 5.68 -11.44 -17.57
C GLN A 271 6.10 -12.08 -18.90
N LYS A 272 7.25 -12.80 -18.91
CA LYS A 272 7.75 -13.45 -20.12
C LYS A 272 6.79 -14.49 -20.67
N GLU A 273 6.20 -15.32 -19.83
CA GLU A 273 5.31 -16.42 -20.24
C GLU A 273 4.00 -15.92 -20.86
N GLU A 274 3.49 -14.75 -20.45
CA GLU A 274 2.17 -14.27 -20.89
C GLU A 274 2.21 -13.08 -21.86
N ARG A 275 3.26 -12.24 -21.86
CA ARG A 275 3.36 -11.08 -22.76
C ARG A 275 4.12 -11.36 -24.05
N GLN A 276 4.81 -12.51 -24.14
CA GLN A 276 5.51 -12.93 -25.35
C GLN A 276 4.71 -13.94 -26.21
N LYS A 277 3.47 -14.24 -25.82
CA LYS A 277 2.49 -15.00 -26.61
C LYS A 277 1.61 -14.07 -27.42
#